data_e340751a4718f528b9fc9aeb1b54129f
#
_entry.id   e340751a4718f528b9fc9aeb1b54129f
#
_cell.length_a   1.000
_cell.length_b   1.000
_cell.length_c   1.000
_cell.angle_alpha   90.00
_cell.angle_beta   90.00
_cell.angle_gamma   90.00
#
_symmetry.space_group_name_H-M   'P 1'
#
loop_
_entity.id
_entity.type
_entity.pdbx_description
1 polymer ?
#
loop_
_entity_poly.entity_id
_entity_poly.type
_entity_poly.pdbx_seq_one_letter_code
_entity_poly.pdbx_strand_id
1 'polypeptide(L)'
;IEFDSSWEKIGVRLVDQLLETFPVHDKEAAHRQLGIIDKKIKPDSVMGSGSLGEIIESFNGVTGKETSDWTRDTSQELIDSRVPENNWIDGVQETIQALRNEGYHIGIVTSDTKKGVDQFLEETQTRNLFDLVISTETHAEEKPHPKVLDPLFNAFDVEPGQVAIVGDTANDMKTAINANLGLGIGVLTGVAKKEELYDADVIINLSLIHI
;
A
#
# COMPACT_ATOMS: atom_id res chain seq x y z
N ILE A 1 0.90 -8.93 -1.24
CA ILE A 1 -0.29 -8.68 -0.41
C ILE A 1 -1.40 -8.33 -1.37
N GLU A 2 -2.52 -9.05 -1.37
CA GLU A 2 -3.70 -8.59 -2.07
C GLU A 2 -4.19 -7.31 -1.39
N PHE A 3 -3.92 -6.17 -2.02
CA PHE A 3 -4.19 -4.84 -1.47
C PHE A 3 -5.70 -4.52 -1.35
N ASP A 4 -6.56 -5.29 -2.01
CA ASP A 4 -7.88 -4.82 -2.44
C ASP A 4 -8.99 -4.93 -1.38
N SER A 5 -9.09 -6.02 -0.62
CA SER A 5 -10.34 -6.24 0.13
C SER A 5 -10.42 -5.48 1.46
N SER A 6 -9.33 -5.29 2.18
CA SER A 6 -9.38 -4.68 3.51
C SER A 6 -9.51 -3.15 3.47
N TRP A 7 -8.82 -2.48 2.53
CA TRP A 7 -8.92 -1.03 2.36
C TRP A 7 -10.29 -0.63 1.78
N GLU A 8 -10.81 -1.38 0.82
CA GLU A 8 -12.15 -1.18 0.31
C GLU A 8 -13.20 -1.31 1.43
N LYS A 9 -13.10 -2.35 2.26
CA LYS A 9 -13.97 -2.54 3.44
C LYS A 9 -13.89 -1.37 4.42
N ILE A 10 -12.67 -0.84 4.68
CA ILE A 10 -12.47 0.33 5.56
C ILE A 10 -13.14 1.57 4.96
N GLY A 11 -12.90 1.86 3.69
CA GLY A 11 -13.48 3.04 3.03
C GLY A 11 -14.99 2.99 2.96
N VAL A 12 -15.58 1.83 2.63
CA VAL A 12 -17.04 1.66 2.66
C VAL A 12 -17.58 1.86 4.08
N ARG A 13 -16.94 1.25 5.08
CA ARG A 13 -17.35 1.37 6.49
C ARG A 13 -17.23 2.80 7.01
N LEU A 14 -16.21 3.53 6.59
CA LEU A 14 -16.04 4.94 6.96
C LEU A 14 -17.20 5.79 6.45
N VAL A 15 -17.63 5.59 5.20
CA VAL A 15 -18.78 6.30 4.63
C VAL A 15 -20.09 5.86 5.29
N ASP A 16 -20.29 4.57 5.57
CA ASP A 16 -21.47 4.11 6.29
C ASP A 16 -21.58 4.78 7.67
N GLN A 17 -20.50 4.83 8.45
CA GLN A 17 -20.46 5.51 9.74
C GLN A 17 -20.64 7.02 9.64
N LEU A 18 -20.11 7.66 8.58
CA LEU A 18 -20.35 9.07 8.29
C LEU A 18 -21.85 9.35 8.19
N LEU A 19 -22.56 8.56 7.36
CA LEU A 19 -23.99 8.74 7.08
C LEU A 19 -24.90 8.30 8.23
N GLU A 20 -24.37 7.57 9.19
CA GLU A 20 -25.03 7.30 10.48
C GLU A 20 -24.86 8.45 11.46
N THR A 21 -23.65 8.97 11.56
CA THR A 21 -23.28 10.06 12.50
C THR A 21 -23.83 11.41 12.05
N PHE A 22 -23.80 11.68 10.74
CA PHE A 22 -24.27 12.91 10.10
C PHE A 22 -25.39 12.58 9.10
N PRO A 23 -26.65 12.46 9.56
CA PRO A 23 -27.75 12.04 8.70
C PRO A 23 -27.97 12.98 7.52
N VAL A 24 -28.11 12.41 6.33
CA VAL A 24 -28.42 13.11 5.08
C VAL A 24 -29.80 12.64 4.56
N HIS A 25 -30.41 13.44 3.68
CA HIS A 25 -31.73 13.15 3.15
C HIS A 25 -31.77 11.89 2.26
N ASP A 26 -30.74 11.71 1.43
CA ASP A 26 -30.60 10.58 0.49
C ASP A 26 -29.22 9.92 0.66
N LYS A 27 -29.19 8.82 1.42
CA LYS A 27 -27.95 8.06 1.68
C LYS A 27 -27.40 7.40 0.42
N GLU A 28 -28.26 6.95 -0.50
CA GLU A 28 -27.80 6.32 -1.73
C GLU A 28 -27.14 7.34 -2.67
N ALA A 29 -27.69 8.54 -2.78
CA ALA A 29 -27.06 9.62 -3.53
C ALA A 29 -25.72 10.01 -2.91
N ALA A 30 -25.65 10.08 -1.59
CA ALA A 30 -24.40 10.36 -0.86
C ALA A 30 -23.31 9.29 -1.11
N HIS A 31 -23.67 8.01 -1.04
CA HIS A 31 -22.73 6.92 -1.40
C HIS A 31 -22.21 7.07 -2.83
N ARG A 32 -23.10 7.28 -3.80
CA ARG A 32 -22.70 7.47 -5.21
C ARG A 32 -21.80 8.69 -5.39
N GLN A 33 -22.10 9.80 -4.73
CA GLN A 33 -21.30 11.04 -4.79
C GLN A 33 -19.90 10.82 -4.23
N LEU A 34 -19.76 10.02 -3.16
CA LEU A 34 -18.46 9.66 -2.58
C LEU A 34 -17.75 8.53 -3.33
N GLY A 35 -18.39 7.95 -4.35
CA GLY A 35 -17.80 6.92 -5.20
C GLY A 35 -18.02 5.50 -4.69
N ILE A 36 -19.04 5.27 -3.86
CA ILE A 36 -19.43 3.93 -3.43
C ILE A 36 -20.65 3.47 -4.20
N ILE A 37 -20.53 2.34 -4.90
CA ILE A 37 -21.59 1.69 -5.67
C ILE A 37 -21.56 0.20 -5.34
N ASP A 38 -22.70 -0.36 -4.97
CA ASP A 38 -22.85 -1.78 -4.61
C ASP A 38 -21.82 -2.25 -3.57
N LYS A 39 -21.54 -1.40 -2.57
CA LYS A 39 -20.51 -1.61 -1.51
C LYS A 39 -19.09 -1.77 -2.05
N LYS A 40 -18.80 -1.19 -3.20
CA LYS A 40 -17.46 -1.13 -3.80
C LYS A 40 -17.05 0.31 -4.02
N ILE A 41 -15.76 0.58 -3.88
CA ILE A 41 -15.18 1.89 -4.13
C ILE A 41 -14.81 1.98 -5.61
N LYS A 42 -15.22 3.05 -6.27
CA LYS A 42 -14.73 3.38 -7.61
C LYS A 42 -13.29 3.87 -7.54
N PRO A 43 -12.35 3.31 -8.30
CA PRO A 43 -10.93 3.70 -8.25
C PRO A 43 -10.67 5.20 -8.54
N ASP A 44 -11.47 5.79 -9.44
CA ASP A 44 -11.39 7.19 -9.87
C ASP A 44 -12.23 8.16 -9.02
N SER A 45 -12.73 7.71 -7.88
CA SER A 45 -13.49 8.52 -6.94
C SER A 45 -12.63 9.11 -5.82
N VAL A 46 -13.20 10.05 -5.07
CA VAL A 46 -12.53 10.62 -3.89
C VAL A 46 -12.17 9.55 -2.85
N MET A 47 -13.02 8.53 -2.68
CA MET A 47 -12.72 7.41 -1.77
C MET A 47 -11.69 6.43 -2.34
N GLY A 48 -11.51 6.41 -3.67
CA GLY A 48 -10.58 5.48 -4.33
C GLY A 48 -9.16 6.04 -4.50
N SER A 49 -9.03 7.36 -4.71
CA SER A 49 -7.75 7.99 -5.05
C SER A 49 -7.51 9.35 -4.41
N GLY A 50 -8.48 9.87 -3.65
CA GLY A 50 -8.36 11.18 -3.00
C GLY A 50 -7.43 11.16 -1.80
N SER A 51 -6.79 12.30 -1.55
CA SER A 51 -6.09 12.57 -0.29
C SER A 51 -7.08 12.67 0.88
N LEU A 52 -6.59 12.53 2.11
CA LEU A 52 -7.42 12.72 3.31
C LEU A 52 -8.10 14.09 3.33
N GLY A 53 -7.42 15.15 2.85
CA GLY A 53 -8.00 16.49 2.74
C GLY A 53 -9.19 16.53 1.78
N GLU A 54 -9.07 15.94 0.60
CA GLU A 54 -10.16 15.86 -0.39
C GLU A 54 -11.33 15.01 0.10
N ILE A 55 -11.05 13.94 0.84
CA ILE A 55 -12.10 13.12 1.50
C ILE A 55 -12.86 13.96 2.51
N ILE A 56 -12.18 14.72 3.38
CA ILE A 56 -12.80 15.61 4.37
C ILE A 56 -13.67 16.65 3.67
N GLU A 57 -13.16 17.32 2.64
CA GLU A 57 -13.92 18.33 1.89
C GLU A 57 -15.19 17.72 1.29
N SER A 58 -15.09 16.52 0.73
CA SER A 58 -16.24 15.79 0.16
C SER A 58 -17.26 15.40 1.23
N PHE A 59 -16.81 14.98 2.40
CA PHE A 59 -17.66 14.65 3.55
C PHE A 59 -18.38 15.89 4.07
N ASN A 60 -17.69 17.02 4.20
CA ASN A 60 -18.29 18.31 4.56
C ASN A 60 -19.35 18.73 3.54
N GLY A 61 -19.05 18.57 2.24
CA GLY A 61 -20.00 18.88 1.16
C GLY A 61 -21.27 18.02 1.18
N VAL A 62 -21.13 16.72 1.42
CA VAL A 62 -22.27 15.77 1.47
C VAL A 62 -23.12 15.96 2.71
N THR A 63 -22.52 16.19 3.87
CA THR A 63 -23.23 16.29 5.15
C THR A 63 -23.69 17.69 5.48
N GLY A 64 -23.09 18.72 4.86
CA GLY A 64 -23.30 20.13 5.22
C GLY A 64 -22.77 20.45 6.61
N LYS A 65 -21.85 19.66 7.16
CA LYS A 65 -21.25 19.79 8.49
C LYS A 65 -19.74 19.76 8.40
N GLU A 66 -19.08 20.32 9.41
CA GLU A 66 -17.64 20.14 9.60
C GLU A 66 -17.38 18.75 10.16
N THR A 67 -16.57 17.95 9.45
CA THR A 67 -16.31 16.53 9.76
C THR A 67 -14.83 16.23 9.96
N SER A 68 -13.93 17.22 9.93
CA SER A 68 -12.48 17.01 9.89
C SER A 68 -11.95 16.16 11.04
N ASP A 69 -12.28 16.52 12.28
CA ASP A 69 -11.80 15.79 13.46
C ASP A 69 -12.41 14.37 13.48
N TRP A 70 -13.72 14.27 13.27
CA TRP A 70 -14.40 12.99 13.20
C TRP A 70 -13.80 12.07 12.13
N THR A 71 -13.52 12.61 10.94
CA THR A 71 -12.96 11.82 9.83
C THR A 71 -11.56 11.31 10.18
N ARG A 72 -10.72 12.14 10.77
CA ARG A 72 -9.37 11.73 11.20
C ARG A 72 -9.42 10.63 12.25
N ASP A 73 -10.19 10.86 13.32
CA ASP A 73 -10.29 9.94 14.44
C ASP A 73 -10.91 8.59 14.00
N THR A 74 -12.02 8.64 13.26
CA THR A 74 -12.71 7.43 12.79
C THR A 74 -11.90 6.66 11.76
N SER A 75 -11.21 7.36 10.84
CA SER A 75 -10.30 6.71 9.90
C SER A 75 -9.18 5.97 10.65
N GLN A 76 -8.58 6.61 11.64
CA GLN A 76 -7.52 6.00 12.45
C GLN A 76 -8.02 4.78 13.22
N GLU A 77 -9.20 4.88 13.86
CA GLU A 77 -9.81 3.75 14.57
C GLU A 77 -10.09 2.56 13.65
N LEU A 78 -10.61 2.83 12.43
CA LEU A 78 -10.88 1.79 11.44
C LEU A 78 -9.59 1.14 10.95
N ILE A 79 -8.55 1.93 10.71
CA ILE A 79 -7.21 1.43 10.34
C ILE A 79 -6.63 0.57 11.46
N ASP A 80 -6.70 1.05 12.70
CA ASP A 80 -6.16 0.34 13.87
C ASP A 80 -6.93 -0.95 14.19
N SER A 81 -8.25 -0.97 13.90
CA SER A 81 -9.11 -2.14 14.07
C SER A 81 -9.08 -3.11 12.88
N ARG A 82 -8.33 -2.76 11.82
CA ARG A 82 -8.19 -3.61 10.65
C ARG A 82 -7.63 -4.96 11.07
N VAL A 83 -8.37 -6.02 10.76
CA VAL A 83 -7.80 -7.37 10.69
C VAL A 83 -7.27 -7.51 9.27
N PRO A 84 -5.98 -7.43 9.02
CA PRO A 84 -5.44 -7.60 7.68
C PRO A 84 -5.82 -9.00 7.20
N GLU A 85 -6.37 -9.13 5.99
CA GLU A 85 -6.38 -10.42 5.31
C GLU A 85 -4.96 -10.62 4.79
N ASN A 86 -4.07 -11.10 5.66
CA ASN A 86 -2.65 -11.26 5.39
C ASN A 86 -2.41 -12.53 4.58
N ASN A 87 -2.88 -12.52 3.34
CA ASN A 87 -2.63 -13.61 2.42
C ASN A 87 -1.42 -13.29 1.54
N TRP A 88 -0.53 -14.24 1.44
CA TRP A 88 0.51 -14.22 0.43
C TRP A 88 -0.10 -14.43 -0.96
N ILE A 89 0.44 -13.73 -1.94
CA ILE A 89 0.20 -14.07 -3.34
C ILE A 89 0.89 -15.40 -3.61
N ASP A 90 0.21 -16.31 -4.28
CA ASP A 90 0.72 -17.64 -4.59
C ASP A 90 2.10 -17.58 -5.25
N GLY A 91 3.03 -18.42 -4.79
CA GLY A 91 4.39 -18.53 -5.30
C GLY A 91 5.38 -17.47 -4.79
N VAL A 92 4.93 -16.39 -4.14
CA VAL A 92 5.84 -15.31 -3.68
C VAL A 92 6.72 -15.77 -2.53
N GLN A 93 6.16 -16.47 -1.56
CA GLN A 93 6.91 -16.96 -0.41
C GLN A 93 8.00 -17.96 -0.83
N GLU A 94 7.66 -18.88 -1.74
CA GLU A 94 8.58 -19.85 -2.33
C GLU A 94 9.70 -19.14 -3.12
N THR A 95 9.36 -18.11 -3.88
CA THR A 95 10.34 -17.30 -4.64
C THR A 95 11.31 -16.59 -3.70
N ILE A 96 10.82 -15.97 -2.62
CA ILE A 96 11.66 -15.32 -1.60
C ILE A 96 12.60 -16.35 -0.97
N GLN A 97 12.09 -17.53 -0.62
CA GLN A 97 12.92 -18.60 -0.04
C GLN A 97 13.98 -19.10 -1.02
N ALA A 98 13.65 -19.23 -2.30
CA ALA A 98 14.60 -19.63 -3.34
C ALA A 98 15.72 -18.58 -3.49
N LEU A 99 15.40 -17.30 -3.56
CA LEU A 99 16.38 -16.21 -3.61
C LEU A 99 17.30 -16.20 -2.38
N ARG A 100 16.76 -16.42 -1.19
CA ARG A 100 17.57 -16.54 0.03
C ARG A 100 18.54 -17.73 -0.02
N ASN A 101 18.10 -18.87 -0.55
CA ASN A 101 18.94 -20.05 -0.71
C ASN A 101 20.10 -19.83 -1.70
N GLU A 102 19.90 -18.94 -2.68
CA GLU A 102 20.96 -18.47 -3.60
C GLU A 102 21.86 -17.37 -3.00
N GLY A 103 21.61 -16.97 -1.75
CA GLY A 103 22.45 -16.01 -1.02
C GLY A 103 22.04 -14.53 -1.18
N TYR A 104 20.86 -14.26 -1.74
CA TYR A 104 20.35 -12.88 -1.79
C TYR A 104 19.86 -12.42 -0.41
N HIS A 105 20.16 -11.16 -0.10
CA HIS A 105 19.52 -10.45 1.01
C HIS A 105 18.14 -9.96 0.59
N ILE A 106 17.15 -10.15 1.42
CA ILE A 106 15.77 -9.75 1.15
C ILE A 106 15.32 -8.71 2.17
N GLY A 107 14.83 -7.58 1.67
CA GLY A 107 14.30 -6.49 2.48
C GLY A 107 12.86 -6.10 2.11
N ILE A 108 12.17 -5.50 3.06
CA ILE A 108 10.89 -4.82 2.84
C ILE A 108 11.12 -3.32 2.91
N VAL A 109 10.60 -2.58 1.92
CA VAL A 109 10.52 -1.12 1.93
C VAL A 109 9.07 -0.73 1.65
N THR A 110 8.38 -0.22 2.65
CA THR A 110 6.94 0.04 2.58
C THR A 110 6.56 1.43 3.07
N SER A 111 5.46 1.97 2.53
CA SER A 111 4.80 3.17 3.04
C SER A 111 3.80 2.87 4.18
N ASP A 112 3.71 1.62 4.61
CA ASP A 112 2.90 1.23 5.77
C ASP A 112 3.65 1.54 7.09
N THR A 113 2.90 1.55 8.19
CA THR A 113 3.44 1.74 9.52
C THR A 113 4.26 0.52 9.96
N LYS A 114 5.18 0.74 10.90
CA LYS A 114 5.93 -0.37 11.51
C LYS A 114 4.99 -1.41 12.12
N LYS A 115 3.93 -0.96 12.81
CA LYS A 115 2.91 -1.83 13.42
C LYS A 115 2.23 -2.73 12.39
N GLY A 116 1.84 -2.16 11.22
CA GLY A 116 1.19 -2.92 10.14
C GLY A 116 2.10 -4.01 9.58
N VAL A 117 3.37 -3.68 9.34
CA VAL A 117 4.36 -4.65 8.84
C VAL A 117 4.67 -5.73 9.87
N ASP A 118 4.92 -5.34 11.13
CA ASP A 118 5.21 -6.31 12.20
C ASP A 118 4.03 -7.30 12.37
N GLN A 119 2.79 -6.80 12.37
CA GLN A 119 1.60 -7.64 12.44
C GLN A 119 1.52 -8.62 11.26
N PHE A 120 1.74 -8.15 10.02
CA PHE A 120 1.79 -9.01 8.84
C PHE A 120 2.84 -10.13 9.00
N LEU A 121 4.06 -9.78 9.40
CA LEU A 121 5.16 -10.74 9.53
C LEU A 121 4.93 -11.76 10.66
N GLU A 122 4.26 -11.35 11.74
CA GLU A 122 3.90 -12.24 12.86
C GLU A 122 2.77 -13.21 12.45
N GLU A 123 1.68 -12.70 11.88
CA GLU A 123 0.52 -13.50 11.47
C GLU A 123 0.87 -14.52 10.38
N THR A 124 1.72 -14.13 9.44
CA THR A 124 2.20 -15.01 8.36
C THR A 124 3.39 -15.88 8.77
N GLN A 125 3.97 -15.66 9.95
CA GLN A 125 5.16 -16.35 10.45
C GLN A 125 6.37 -16.24 9.49
N THR A 126 6.52 -15.09 8.82
CA THR A 126 7.53 -14.90 7.75
C THR A 126 8.62 -13.90 8.08
N ARG A 127 8.70 -13.43 9.34
CA ARG A 127 9.73 -12.48 9.77
C ARG A 127 11.16 -12.92 9.44
N ASN A 128 11.41 -14.22 9.49
CA ASN A 128 12.70 -14.86 9.19
C ASN A 128 13.07 -14.85 7.69
N LEU A 129 12.16 -14.53 6.80
CA LEU A 129 12.43 -14.39 5.36
C LEU A 129 13.08 -13.05 5.00
N PHE A 130 13.05 -12.06 5.91
CA PHE A 130 13.52 -10.71 5.64
C PHE A 130 14.67 -10.31 6.55
N ASP A 131 15.75 -9.87 5.94
CA ASP A 131 16.95 -9.39 6.64
C ASP A 131 16.79 -7.95 7.11
N LEU A 132 15.95 -7.14 6.42
CA LEU A 132 15.71 -5.73 6.70
C LEU A 132 14.24 -5.37 6.49
N VAL A 133 13.71 -4.49 7.35
CA VAL A 133 12.38 -3.88 7.19
C VAL A 133 12.50 -2.37 7.35
N ILE A 134 12.09 -1.63 6.34
CA ILE A 134 12.02 -0.17 6.32
C ILE A 134 10.54 0.22 6.18
N SER A 135 10.01 0.91 7.17
CA SER A 135 8.64 1.45 7.21
C SER A 135 8.69 2.97 7.37
N THR A 136 7.55 3.65 7.28
CA THR A 136 7.48 5.12 7.40
C THR A 136 8.03 5.67 8.71
N GLU A 137 7.99 4.90 9.79
CA GLU A 137 8.47 5.30 11.13
C GLU A 137 9.95 4.98 11.35
N THR A 138 10.58 4.20 10.48
CA THR A 138 11.98 3.78 10.62
C THR A 138 12.95 4.70 9.88
N HIS A 139 12.44 5.55 9.00
CA HIS A 139 13.26 6.49 8.22
C HIS A 139 12.50 7.79 7.94
N ALA A 140 13.22 8.91 7.87
CA ALA A 140 12.63 10.24 7.67
C ALA A 140 12.16 10.49 6.23
N GLU A 141 12.69 9.74 5.27
CA GLU A 141 12.37 9.90 3.86
C GLU A 141 11.48 8.74 3.37
N GLU A 142 10.60 9.05 2.44
CA GLU A 142 9.66 8.09 1.85
C GLU A 142 9.92 7.91 0.36
N LYS A 143 9.43 6.78 -0.20
CA LYS A 143 9.43 6.57 -1.65
C LYS A 143 8.69 7.71 -2.36
N PRO A 144 9.21 8.29 -3.44
CA PRO A 144 10.33 7.83 -4.26
C PRO A 144 11.70 8.46 -3.91
N HIS A 145 11.90 9.03 -2.72
CA HIS A 145 13.18 9.64 -2.36
C HIS A 145 14.26 8.56 -2.18
N PRO A 146 15.47 8.67 -2.81
CA PRO A 146 16.46 7.59 -2.82
C PRO A 146 17.00 7.25 -1.42
N LYS A 147 17.06 8.23 -0.52
CA LYS A 147 17.52 8.02 0.86
C LYS A 147 16.65 7.08 1.68
N VAL A 148 15.44 6.75 1.23
CA VAL A 148 14.62 5.70 1.89
C VAL A 148 15.39 4.38 1.97
N LEU A 149 16.37 4.17 1.09
CA LEU A 149 17.23 2.98 1.03
C LEU A 149 18.54 3.11 1.82
N ASP A 150 18.83 4.26 2.47
CA ASP A 150 20.04 4.41 3.28
C ASP A 150 20.20 3.30 4.34
N PRO A 151 19.15 2.84 5.04
CA PRO A 151 19.28 1.72 5.97
C PRO A 151 19.73 0.42 5.31
N LEU A 152 19.36 0.17 4.03
CA LEU A 152 19.80 -0.99 3.28
C LEU A 152 21.31 -0.90 2.99
N PHE A 153 21.77 0.23 2.45
CA PHE A 153 23.18 0.43 2.13
C PHE A 153 24.08 0.51 3.38
N ASN A 154 23.52 0.91 4.53
CA ASN A 154 24.22 0.88 5.81
C ASN A 154 24.31 -0.54 6.41
N ALA A 155 23.34 -1.40 6.12
CA ALA A 155 23.29 -2.77 6.64
C ALA A 155 24.11 -3.77 5.81
N PHE A 156 24.21 -3.53 4.51
CA PHE A 156 24.84 -4.44 3.56
C PHE A 156 25.91 -3.72 2.74
N ASP A 157 27.03 -4.39 2.51
CA ASP A 157 28.12 -3.90 1.65
C ASP A 157 27.76 -4.19 0.17
N VAL A 158 26.81 -3.43 -0.36
CA VAL A 158 26.32 -3.57 -1.74
C VAL A 158 26.26 -2.21 -2.44
N GLU A 159 26.55 -2.21 -3.73
CA GLU A 159 26.41 -1.03 -4.58
C GLU A 159 24.96 -0.94 -5.12
N PRO A 160 24.44 0.28 -5.42
CA PRO A 160 23.09 0.45 -5.97
C PRO A 160 22.78 -0.44 -7.17
N GLY A 161 23.76 -0.61 -8.09
CA GLY A 161 23.61 -1.48 -9.26
C GLY A 161 23.45 -2.99 -8.95
N GLN A 162 23.65 -3.41 -7.71
CA GLN A 162 23.48 -4.79 -7.24
C GLN A 162 22.13 -5.00 -6.55
N VAL A 163 21.32 -3.96 -6.44
CA VAL A 163 20.01 -3.98 -5.77
C VAL A 163 18.90 -3.97 -6.79
N ALA A 164 17.90 -4.81 -6.59
CA ALA A 164 16.64 -4.78 -7.32
C ALA A 164 15.50 -4.35 -6.38
N ILE A 165 14.56 -3.57 -6.89
CA ILE A 165 13.30 -3.29 -6.22
C ILE A 165 12.15 -3.97 -6.97
N VAL A 166 11.25 -4.61 -6.22
CA VAL A 166 10.01 -5.20 -6.74
C VAL A 166 8.85 -4.46 -6.12
N GLY A 167 7.99 -3.87 -6.93
CA GLY A 167 6.87 -3.07 -6.43
C GLY A 167 5.73 -2.93 -7.41
N ASP A 168 4.59 -2.46 -6.90
CA ASP A 168 3.34 -2.35 -7.63
C ASP A 168 2.91 -0.90 -7.87
N THR A 169 3.76 0.07 -7.54
CA THR A 169 3.46 1.50 -7.70
C THR A 169 4.49 2.24 -8.54
N ALA A 170 4.07 3.37 -9.12
CA ALA A 170 4.99 4.28 -9.79
C ALA A 170 6.09 4.81 -8.85
N ASN A 171 5.81 4.93 -7.54
CA ASN A 171 6.79 5.37 -6.55
C ASN A 171 7.89 4.33 -6.33
N ASP A 172 7.58 3.04 -6.41
CA ASP A 172 8.59 1.98 -6.35
C ASP A 172 9.54 2.07 -7.54
N MET A 173 9.01 2.22 -8.73
CA MET A 173 9.80 2.35 -9.96
C MET A 173 10.64 3.63 -9.97
N LYS A 174 10.08 4.75 -9.54
CA LYS A 174 10.83 5.99 -9.37
C LYS A 174 11.92 5.88 -8.30
N THR A 175 11.70 5.10 -7.25
CA THR A 175 12.76 4.82 -6.26
C THR A 175 13.93 4.09 -6.89
N ALA A 176 13.67 3.10 -7.77
CA ALA A 176 14.74 2.41 -8.51
C ALA A 176 15.60 3.39 -9.32
N ILE A 177 14.94 4.26 -10.10
CA ILE A 177 15.63 5.28 -10.93
C ILE A 177 16.40 6.26 -10.05
N ASN A 178 15.75 6.84 -9.05
CA ASN A 178 16.34 7.91 -8.21
C ASN A 178 17.52 7.42 -7.38
N ALA A 179 17.50 6.14 -6.98
CA ALA A 179 18.58 5.50 -6.24
C ALA A 179 19.63 4.82 -7.16
N ASN A 180 19.48 4.88 -8.48
CA ASN A 180 20.31 4.21 -9.48
C ASN A 180 20.43 2.69 -9.21
N LEU A 181 19.33 2.03 -8.87
CA LEU A 181 19.31 0.60 -8.64
C LEU A 181 19.57 -0.17 -9.94
N GLY A 182 20.05 -1.41 -9.82
CA GLY A 182 20.35 -2.28 -10.95
C GLY A 182 19.11 -2.75 -11.68
N LEU A 183 17.94 -2.85 -11.01
CA LEU A 183 16.71 -3.34 -11.61
C LEU A 183 15.46 -2.85 -10.88
N GLY A 184 14.48 -2.33 -11.61
CA GLY A 184 13.13 -2.02 -11.16
C GLY A 184 12.12 -3.00 -11.76
N ILE A 185 11.48 -3.83 -10.95
CA ILE A 185 10.51 -4.84 -11.38
C ILE A 185 9.11 -4.40 -10.96
N GLY A 186 8.26 -4.08 -11.95
CA GLY A 186 6.86 -3.80 -11.72
C GLY A 186 6.02 -5.07 -11.64
N VAL A 187 5.13 -5.18 -10.65
CA VAL A 187 4.21 -6.32 -10.50
C VAL A 187 2.76 -5.87 -10.65
N LEU A 188 1.94 -6.65 -11.38
CA LEU A 188 0.55 -6.33 -11.69
C LEU A 188 -0.46 -6.91 -10.68
N THR A 189 0.00 -7.32 -9.53
CA THR A 189 -0.84 -7.89 -8.46
C THR A 189 -1.26 -6.86 -7.41
N GLY A 190 -0.85 -5.61 -7.57
CA GLY A 190 -1.16 -4.50 -6.67
C GLY A 190 -2.08 -3.46 -7.30
N VAL A 191 -1.85 -2.18 -6.94
CA VAL A 191 -2.78 -1.09 -7.26
C VAL A 191 -2.58 -0.47 -8.63
N ALA A 192 -1.36 -0.44 -9.17
CA ALA A 192 -1.08 0.23 -10.43
C ALA A 192 -1.46 -0.62 -11.65
N LYS A 193 -1.96 0.06 -12.69
CA LYS A 193 -2.12 -0.53 -14.00
C LYS A 193 -0.77 -0.59 -14.72
N LYS A 194 -0.67 -1.46 -15.73
CA LYS A 194 0.56 -1.63 -16.51
C LYS A 194 1.11 -0.31 -17.06
N GLU A 195 0.21 0.58 -17.51
CA GLU A 195 0.55 1.88 -18.08
C GLU A 195 1.16 2.85 -17.06
N GLU A 196 0.93 2.61 -15.76
CA GLU A 196 1.44 3.44 -14.66
C GLU A 196 2.82 2.99 -14.17
N LEU A 197 3.25 1.79 -14.56
CA LEU A 197 4.56 1.20 -14.25
C LEU A 197 5.57 1.43 -15.40
N TYR A 198 5.42 2.50 -16.17
CA TYR A 198 6.27 2.80 -17.35
C TYR A 198 7.76 2.96 -17.04
N ASP A 199 8.12 3.26 -15.80
CA ASP A 199 9.48 3.39 -15.31
C ASP A 199 10.11 2.04 -14.91
N ALA A 200 9.38 0.93 -14.98
CA ALA A 200 9.89 -0.40 -14.68
C ALA A 200 10.79 -0.92 -15.82
N ASP A 201 11.91 -1.53 -15.48
CA ASP A 201 12.74 -2.26 -16.45
C ASP A 201 12.03 -3.52 -16.96
N VAL A 202 11.29 -4.19 -16.06
CA VAL A 202 10.50 -5.38 -16.36
C VAL A 202 9.16 -5.29 -15.64
N ILE A 203 8.08 -5.69 -16.33
CA ILE A 203 6.76 -5.83 -15.71
C ILE A 203 6.35 -7.30 -15.76
N ILE A 204 6.00 -7.86 -14.59
CA ILE A 204 5.60 -9.25 -14.45
C ILE A 204 4.20 -9.37 -13.84
N ASN A 205 3.53 -10.45 -14.18
CA ASN A 205 2.30 -10.86 -13.50
C ASN A 205 2.67 -12.02 -12.56
N LEU A 206 2.66 -11.78 -11.24
CA LEU A 206 3.04 -12.78 -10.24
C LEU A 206 2.19 -14.06 -10.28
N SER A 207 0.95 -13.99 -10.79
CA SER A 207 0.11 -15.17 -10.98
C SER A 207 0.65 -16.18 -12.03
N LEU A 208 1.70 -15.80 -12.76
CA LEU A 208 2.31 -16.61 -13.83
C LEU A 208 3.73 -17.09 -13.49
N ILE A 209 4.23 -16.82 -12.28
CA ILE A 209 5.55 -17.32 -11.87
C ILE A 209 5.42 -18.80 -11.49
N HIS A 210 5.38 -19.65 -12.49
CA HIS A 210 5.76 -21.05 -12.37
C HIS A 210 7.23 -21.14 -12.80
N ILE A 211 8.12 -21.20 -11.82
CA ILE A 211 9.51 -21.60 -12.05
C ILE A 211 9.58 -23.11 -12.07
#